data_5f06f3840d04bb8d43bf17e9051a80a6
#
_entry.id   5f06f3840d04bb8d43bf17e9051a80a6
#
_cell.length_a   1.000
_cell.length_b   1.000
_cell.length_c   1.000
_cell.angle_alpha   90.00
_cell.angle_beta   90.00
_cell.angle_gamma   90.00
#
_symmetry.space_group_name_H-M   'P 1'
#
loop_
_entity.id
_entity.type
_entity.pdbx_description
1 polymer ?
#
loop_
_entity_poly.entity_id
_entity_poly.type
_entity_poly.pdbx_seq_one_letter_code
_entity_poly.pdbx_strand_id
1 'polypeptide(L)'
;WLKMRPDTPQHYEYISVEDINGKIDSFININPWTQFYDLKDRKDIPLSYADNVVMKNCECECNTFFDVKTDESQYILSDFTFENLQIKAKVNGFDENAIRNVKIENVKVTL
;
A
#
# COMPACT_ATOMS: atom_id res chain seq x y z
N TRP A 1 0.43 -6.57 -2.53
CA TRP A 1 -0.05 -6.63 -1.16
C TRP A 1 1.11 -6.64 -0.18
N LEU A 2 1.15 -5.63 0.69
CA LEU A 2 2.11 -5.60 1.78
C LEU A 2 1.43 -6.08 3.06
N LYS A 3 1.95 -7.15 3.62
CA LYS A 3 1.44 -7.73 4.86
C LYS A 3 2.18 -7.13 6.06
N MET A 4 1.45 -6.47 6.92
CA MET A 4 1.99 -5.82 8.11
C MET A 4 1.65 -6.66 9.34
N ARG A 5 2.57 -7.51 9.74
CA ARG A 5 2.38 -8.40 10.90
C ARG A 5 2.86 -7.73 12.19
N PRO A 6 2.09 -7.83 13.27
CA PRO A 6 2.49 -7.22 14.53
C PRO A 6 3.62 -7.97 15.26
N ASP A 7 3.83 -9.25 14.97
CA ASP A 7 4.85 -10.07 15.65
C ASP A 7 6.20 -10.09 14.93
N THR A 8 6.27 -9.53 13.73
CA THR A 8 7.48 -9.56 12.92
C THR A 8 7.68 -8.16 12.32
N PRO A 9 8.45 -7.30 13.00
CA PRO A 9 8.71 -5.97 12.45
C PRO A 9 9.39 -6.06 11.10
N GLN A 10 8.90 -5.28 10.16
CA GLN A 10 9.34 -5.31 8.79
C GLN A 10 9.63 -3.90 8.31
N HIS A 11 10.60 -3.78 7.42
CA HIS A 11 10.87 -2.54 6.71
C HIS A 11 10.89 -2.85 5.21
N TYR A 12 9.79 -2.56 4.55
CA TYR A 12 9.71 -2.64 3.09
C TYR A 12 10.19 -1.33 2.51
N GLU A 13 11.28 -1.36 1.74
CA GLU A 13 11.82 -0.14 1.15
C GLU A 13 12.37 -0.40 -0.25
N TYR A 14 12.43 0.68 -1.03
CA TYR A 14 12.96 0.65 -2.40
C TYR A 14 12.27 -0.37 -3.30
N ILE A 15 10.93 -0.41 -3.19
CA ILE A 15 10.11 -1.28 -4.05
C ILE A 15 9.72 -0.50 -5.30
N SER A 16 9.97 -1.08 -6.45
CA SER A 16 9.55 -0.49 -7.73
C SER A 16 8.64 -1.46 -8.46
N VAL A 17 7.46 -0.98 -8.83
CA VAL A 17 6.51 -1.73 -9.65
C VAL A 17 6.30 -0.95 -10.94
N GLU A 18 6.67 -1.55 -12.06
CA GLU A 18 6.66 -0.88 -13.36
C GLU A 18 6.06 -1.76 -14.45
N ASP A 19 5.42 -1.12 -15.42
CA ASP A 19 4.98 -1.74 -16.66
C ASP A 19 4.01 -2.91 -16.45
N ILE A 20 3.15 -2.79 -15.46
CA ILE A 20 2.12 -3.79 -15.17
C ILE A 20 0.84 -3.43 -15.93
N ASN A 21 0.25 -4.40 -16.62
CA ASN A 21 -1.08 -4.23 -17.17
C ASN A 21 -1.89 -5.50 -16.99
N GLY A 22 -3.21 -5.35 -16.95
CA GLY A 22 -4.11 -6.48 -16.79
C GLY A 22 -5.25 -6.20 -15.82
N LYS A 23 -5.89 -7.28 -15.39
CA LYS A 23 -6.99 -7.23 -14.44
C LYS A 23 -6.55 -7.82 -13.10
N ILE A 24 -6.84 -7.09 -12.04
CA ILE A 24 -6.47 -7.46 -10.68
C ILE A 24 -7.61 -7.11 -9.73
N ASP A 25 -7.56 -7.64 -8.53
CA ASP A 25 -8.59 -7.32 -7.53
C ASP A 25 -8.34 -5.94 -6.90
N SER A 26 -7.16 -5.72 -6.37
CA SER A 26 -6.77 -4.43 -5.80
C SER A 26 -5.42 -4.01 -6.35
N PHE A 27 -5.28 -2.73 -6.74
CA PHE A 27 -4.00 -2.22 -7.21
C PHE A 27 -3.01 -2.09 -6.06
N ILE A 28 -3.44 -1.49 -4.97
CA ILE A 28 -2.68 -1.45 -3.72
C ILE A 28 -3.51 -2.03 -2.61
N ASN A 29 -2.93 -2.96 -1.87
CA ASN A 29 -3.55 -3.56 -0.71
C ASN A 29 -2.55 -3.57 0.45
N ILE A 30 -2.82 -2.79 1.48
CA ILE A 30 -2.01 -2.73 2.70
C ILE A 30 -2.97 -2.75 3.88
N ASN A 31 -2.94 -3.83 4.63
CA ASN A 31 -3.84 -4.02 5.76
C ASN A 31 -3.09 -4.56 6.97
N PRO A 32 -3.50 -4.21 8.19
CA PRO A 32 -2.96 -4.82 9.39
C PRO A 32 -3.25 -6.32 9.39
N TRP A 33 -2.26 -7.10 9.75
CA TRP A 33 -2.46 -8.53 9.93
C TRP A 33 -3.04 -8.78 11.31
N THR A 34 -4.19 -9.43 11.38
CA THR A 34 -4.94 -9.60 12.61
C THR A 34 -5.08 -11.06 13.07
N GLN A 35 -4.48 -12.01 12.36
CA GLN A 35 -4.62 -13.44 12.64
C GLN A 35 -3.26 -14.12 12.68
N PHE A 36 -3.18 -15.22 13.47
CA PHE A 36 -2.03 -16.11 13.46
C PHE A 36 -0.70 -15.41 13.71
N TYR A 37 -0.64 -14.61 14.78
CA TYR A 37 0.59 -14.00 15.21
C TYR A 37 0.81 -14.19 16.70
N ASP A 38 2.08 -14.15 17.11
CA ASP A 38 2.49 -14.32 18.50
C ASP A 38 3.46 -13.21 18.89
N LEU A 39 3.06 -12.36 19.81
CA LEU A 39 3.89 -11.26 20.30
C LEU A 39 4.95 -11.71 21.31
N LYS A 40 4.96 -12.98 21.72
CA LYS A 40 5.95 -13.56 22.64
C LYS A 40 6.06 -12.76 23.94
N ASP A 41 4.91 -12.46 24.55
CA ASP A 41 4.77 -11.69 25.80
C ASP A 41 5.22 -10.24 25.70
N ARG A 42 5.46 -9.70 24.52
CA ARG A 42 5.71 -8.27 24.34
C ARG A 42 4.46 -7.45 24.61
N LYS A 43 4.60 -6.35 25.34
CA LYS A 43 3.48 -5.47 25.64
C LYS A 43 3.14 -4.55 24.48
N ASP A 44 4.12 -4.24 23.64
CA ASP A 44 3.98 -3.31 22.53
C ASP A 44 4.14 -4.03 21.21
N ILE A 45 3.39 -3.55 20.21
CA ILE A 45 3.56 -3.99 18.83
C ILE A 45 4.76 -3.23 18.25
N PRO A 46 5.83 -3.91 17.82
CA PRO A 46 6.94 -3.22 17.18
C PRO A 46 6.50 -2.64 15.83
N LEU A 47 6.90 -1.41 15.55
CA LEU A 47 6.51 -0.72 14.32
C LEU A 47 7.15 -1.38 13.10
N SER A 48 6.35 -1.52 12.06
CA SER A 48 6.80 -1.86 10.72
C SER A 48 6.78 -0.62 9.84
N TYR A 49 7.54 -0.63 8.76
CA TYR A 49 7.67 0.51 7.86
C TYR A 49 7.55 0.06 6.41
N ALA A 50 6.95 0.90 5.58
CA ALA A 50 7.02 0.78 4.14
C ALA A 50 7.30 2.17 3.57
N ASP A 51 8.42 2.32 2.87
CA ASP A 51 8.81 3.60 2.30
C ASP A 51 9.58 3.44 0.99
N ASN A 52 9.70 4.55 0.27
CA ASN A 52 10.37 4.58 -1.03
C ASN A 52 9.79 3.54 -2.00
N VAL A 53 8.46 3.56 -2.13
CA VAL A 53 7.72 2.68 -3.03
C VAL A 53 7.32 3.48 -4.26
N VAL A 54 7.68 2.99 -5.43
CA VAL A 54 7.37 3.63 -6.70
C VAL A 54 6.51 2.70 -7.55
N MET A 55 5.39 3.21 -8.04
CA MET A 55 4.52 2.49 -8.98
C MET A 55 4.35 3.36 -10.21
N LYS A 56 4.81 2.88 -11.36
CA LYS A 56 4.78 3.67 -12.59
C LYS A 56 4.49 2.85 -13.84
N ASN A 57 3.96 3.54 -14.83
CA ASN A 57 3.69 2.97 -16.15
C ASN A 57 2.79 1.75 -16.07
N CYS A 58 1.71 1.84 -15.31
CA CYS A 58 0.75 0.75 -15.14
C CYS A 58 -0.59 1.09 -15.76
N GLU A 59 -1.21 0.10 -16.38
CA GLU A 59 -2.55 0.19 -16.95
C GLU A 59 -3.35 -1.01 -16.49
N CYS A 60 -4.22 -0.80 -15.51
CA CYS A 60 -4.92 -1.90 -14.84
C CYS A 60 -6.41 -1.65 -14.73
N GLU A 61 -7.16 -2.75 -14.72
CA GLU A 61 -8.57 -2.77 -14.33
C GLU A 61 -8.70 -3.54 -13.03
N CYS A 62 -9.37 -2.95 -12.04
CA CYS A 62 -9.47 -3.56 -10.71
C CYS A 62 -10.81 -3.25 -10.05
N ASN A 63 -11.11 -3.94 -8.98
CA ASN A 63 -12.27 -3.61 -8.15
C ASN A 63 -11.97 -2.38 -7.28
N THR A 64 -10.82 -2.36 -6.64
CA THR A 64 -10.40 -1.25 -5.78
C THR A 64 -9.01 -0.78 -6.17
N PHE A 65 -8.86 0.52 -6.39
CA PHE A 65 -7.55 1.09 -6.66
C PHE A 65 -6.69 1.10 -5.38
N PHE A 66 -7.23 1.64 -4.31
CA PHE A 66 -6.47 1.88 -3.08
C PHE A 66 -7.21 1.25 -1.91
N ASP A 67 -6.75 0.08 -1.47
CA ASP A 67 -7.27 -0.62 -0.30
C ASP A 67 -6.21 -0.59 0.80
N VAL A 68 -6.14 0.55 1.47
CA VAL A 68 -5.14 0.79 2.50
C VAL A 68 -5.84 1.17 3.79
N LYS A 69 -5.59 0.41 4.82
CA LYS A 69 -6.05 0.70 6.17
C LYS A 69 -4.86 1.17 6.98
N THR A 70 -5.02 2.29 7.67
CA THR A 70 -3.96 2.86 8.49
C THR A 70 -4.06 2.37 9.91
N ASP A 71 -2.91 2.05 10.48
CA ASP A 71 -2.77 1.79 11.90
C ASP A 71 -1.37 2.23 12.32
N GLU A 72 -1.23 3.50 12.70
CA GLU A 72 0.06 4.08 13.05
C GLU A 72 0.65 3.51 14.33
N SER A 73 -0.12 2.74 15.10
CA SER A 73 0.42 1.99 16.22
C SER A 73 1.14 0.72 15.77
N GLN A 74 0.93 0.28 14.55
CA GLN A 74 1.48 -0.95 14.01
C GLN A 74 2.46 -0.72 12.87
N TYR A 75 2.18 0.23 11.96
CA TYR A 75 3.04 0.51 10.83
C TYR A 75 2.92 1.93 10.33
N ILE A 76 3.96 2.37 9.63
CA ILE A 76 4.02 3.70 9.03
C ILE A 76 4.35 3.56 7.55
N LEU A 77 3.55 4.23 6.73
CA LEU A 77 3.73 4.29 5.28
C LEU A 77 4.24 5.69 4.91
N SER A 78 5.31 5.76 4.13
CA SER A 78 5.87 7.05 3.72
C SER A 78 6.59 6.98 2.38
N ASP A 79 6.69 8.13 1.71
CA ASP A 79 7.46 8.27 0.48
C ASP A 79 7.02 7.30 -0.64
N PHE A 80 5.74 7.34 -0.96
CA PHE A 80 5.18 6.61 -2.10
C PHE A 80 5.10 7.55 -3.30
N THR A 81 5.42 7.03 -4.47
CA THR A 81 5.32 7.75 -5.74
C THR A 81 4.43 6.98 -6.70
N PHE A 82 3.42 7.65 -7.24
CA PHE A 82 2.55 7.12 -8.28
C PHE A 82 2.74 7.96 -9.54
N GLU A 83 3.16 7.33 -10.63
CA GLU A 83 3.52 8.03 -11.85
C GLU A 83 3.00 7.27 -13.08
N ASN A 84 2.33 7.97 -13.98
CA ASN A 84 1.79 7.39 -15.23
C ASN A 84 0.94 6.16 -14.98
N LEU A 85 -0.11 6.32 -14.18
CA LEU A 85 -1.05 5.25 -13.91
C LEU A 85 -2.37 5.52 -14.62
N GLN A 86 -2.89 4.49 -15.29
CA GLN A 86 -4.22 4.49 -15.90
C GLN A 86 -4.99 3.34 -15.28
N ILE A 87 -5.88 3.66 -14.37
CA ILE A 87 -6.58 2.67 -13.57
C ILE A 87 -8.07 2.79 -13.80
N LYS A 88 -8.70 1.67 -14.15
CA LYS A 88 -10.15 1.57 -14.20
C LYS A 88 -10.59 0.77 -12.97
N ALA A 89 -11.24 1.44 -12.04
CA ALA A 89 -11.59 0.84 -10.75
C ALA A 89 -13.04 1.12 -10.38
N LYS A 90 -13.70 0.14 -9.78
CA LYS A 90 -15.05 0.33 -9.25
C LYS A 90 -15.05 1.21 -8.02
N VAL A 91 -14.01 1.12 -7.20
CA VAL A 91 -13.81 1.92 -6.00
C VAL A 91 -12.42 2.56 -6.06
N ASN A 92 -12.35 3.88 -5.93
CA ASN A 92 -11.07 4.58 -5.88
C ASN A 92 -10.37 4.34 -4.53
N GLY A 93 -11.00 4.73 -3.45
CA GLY A 93 -10.48 4.51 -2.10
C GLY A 93 -9.23 5.29 -1.72
N PHE A 94 -8.71 6.15 -2.60
CA PHE A 94 -7.47 6.88 -2.33
C PHE A 94 -7.65 7.84 -1.15
N ASP A 95 -6.70 7.77 -0.21
CA ASP A 95 -6.62 8.63 0.95
C ASP A 95 -5.19 9.14 1.11
N GLU A 96 -5.00 10.43 0.84
CA GLU A 96 -3.68 11.06 0.94
C GLU A 96 -3.12 11.07 2.36
N ASN A 97 -4.00 10.95 3.37
CA ASN A 97 -3.57 10.94 4.77
C ASN A 97 -3.07 9.57 5.22
N ALA A 98 -3.29 8.53 4.42
CA ALA A 98 -2.85 7.18 4.75
C ALA A 98 -1.34 7.03 4.63
N ILE A 99 -0.69 7.85 3.84
CA ILE A 99 0.74 7.76 3.52
C ILE A 99 1.38 9.13 3.73
N ARG A 100 2.49 9.16 4.42
CA ARG A 100 3.27 10.38 4.60
C ARG A 100 4.09 10.65 3.34
N ASN A 101 3.97 11.85 2.79
CA ASN A 101 4.74 12.28 1.62
C ASN A 101 4.45 11.42 0.37
N VAL A 102 3.28 11.62 -0.21
CA VAL A 102 2.87 10.97 -1.47
C VAL A 102 3.13 11.92 -2.63
N LYS A 103 3.75 11.41 -3.69
CA LYS A 103 3.88 12.10 -4.97
C LYS A 103 2.96 11.46 -5.99
N ILE A 104 2.15 12.27 -6.65
CA ILE A 104 1.21 11.81 -7.67
C ILE A 104 1.47 12.62 -8.94
N GLU A 105 1.80 11.93 -10.03
CA GLU A 105 2.07 12.54 -11.32
C GLU A 105 1.43 11.72 -12.43
N ASN A 106 0.54 12.35 -13.18
CA ASN A 106 -0.15 11.72 -14.29
C ASN A 106 -0.87 10.42 -13.90
N VAL A 107 -1.68 10.49 -12.87
CA VAL A 107 -2.47 9.36 -12.38
C VAL A 107 -3.93 9.61 -12.72
N LYS A 108 -4.55 8.66 -13.42
CA LYS A 108 -5.96 8.72 -13.79
C LYS A 108 -6.67 7.47 -13.30
N VAL A 109 -7.66 7.66 -12.44
CA VAL A 109 -8.51 6.59 -11.93
C VAL A 109 -9.93 6.86 -12.36
N THR A 110 -10.52 5.94 -13.13
CA THR A 110 -11.87 6.07 -13.68
C THR A 110 -12.71 4.85 -13.32
N LEU A 111 -14.01 5.03 -13.48
CA LEU A 111 -14.98 3.93 -13.33
C LEU A 111 -15.02 3.05 -14.58
#